data_cdd7f6270c6d0da9e00dcc8d14e3d50a
#
_entry.id   cdd7f6270c6d0da9e00dcc8d14e3d50a
#
_cell.length_a   1.000
_cell.length_b   1.000
_cell.length_c   1.000
_cell.angle_alpha   90.00
_cell.angle_beta   90.00
_cell.angle_gamma   90.00
#
_symmetry.space_group_name_H-M   'P 1'
#
loop_
_entity.id
_entity.type
_entity.pdbx_description
1 polymer ?
#
loop_
_entity_poly.entity_id
_entity_poly.type
_entity_poly.pdbx_seq_one_letter_code
_entity_poly.pdbx_strand_id
1 'polypeptide(L)'
;MKLEQAKKRAEELRVIIERNNRLYYMENAPELEDFEYDALTRELKAIETEYPELITPSSPTQHVNEAASSKFSKVNHAVKMESLQDAFSYEELREFDARVREANILPAYVVEEKIDGLSVSLEYENGRLVRGSTRGDGLVGEDVTENLATIRDIPKTLPEGAPEFLEVRGEVYMPHEAFLALKEEQELQDKAPFKNPRNAAAGSLRQKDAKITAARGLSIFVSNLQQVRGRSFARHSETLDFLRQMGFPVSPRYRVFSSIEEAIREIEAIGQMRGQLAYDIDGAVIKVDDLAARESLGSTNKFPRWAIAFKYPPEVKETVLRAVEVSVGRTGVLTPTAVFDPVFLAGTSVSRASLHNEDIIRSLDLRIGDTIQVRKAGDIIP
;
A
#
# COMPACT_ATOMS: atom_id res chain seq x y z
N MET A 1 -11.82 -29.05 5.09
CA MET A 1 -12.06 -29.42 3.65
C MET A 1 -11.40 -30.78 3.40
N LYS A 2 -11.83 -31.61 2.39
CA LYS A 2 -11.06 -32.84 2.07
C LYS A 2 -9.79 -32.47 1.29
N LEU A 3 -8.68 -33.20 1.51
CA LEU A 3 -7.36 -32.89 0.93
C LEU A 3 -7.39 -32.66 -0.60
N GLU A 4 -8.11 -33.51 -1.36
CA GLU A 4 -8.23 -33.37 -2.81
C GLU A 4 -8.95 -32.05 -3.23
N GLN A 5 -9.94 -31.63 -2.46
CA GLN A 5 -10.62 -30.35 -2.69
C GLN A 5 -9.73 -29.17 -2.31
N ALA A 6 -8.98 -29.30 -1.20
CA ALA A 6 -7.99 -28.31 -0.78
C ALA A 6 -6.89 -28.11 -1.81
N LYS A 7 -6.36 -29.22 -2.37
CA LYS A 7 -5.35 -29.19 -3.44
C LYS A 7 -5.84 -28.45 -4.67
N LYS A 8 -7.03 -28.82 -5.19
CA LYS A 8 -7.64 -28.17 -6.36
C LYS A 8 -7.83 -26.66 -6.11
N ARG A 9 -8.38 -26.32 -4.94
CA ARG A 9 -8.64 -24.93 -4.57
C ARG A 9 -7.34 -24.11 -4.42
N ALA A 10 -6.29 -24.68 -3.84
CA ALA A 10 -4.97 -24.05 -3.72
C ALA A 10 -4.36 -23.77 -5.11
N GLU A 11 -4.47 -24.71 -6.06
CA GLU A 11 -4.01 -24.52 -7.44
C GLU A 11 -4.77 -23.39 -8.16
N GLU A 12 -6.10 -23.34 -8.03
CA GLU A 12 -6.93 -22.25 -8.56
C GLU A 12 -6.52 -20.89 -7.99
N LEU A 13 -6.37 -20.81 -6.65
CA LEU A 13 -5.98 -19.59 -5.97
C LEU A 13 -4.61 -19.10 -6.41
N ARG A 14 -3.62 -19.97 -6.55
CA ARG A 14 -2.26 -19.59 -7.02
C ARG A 14 -2.34 -18.95 -8.40
N VAL A 15 -3.07 -19.55 -9.34
CA VAL A 15 -3.22 -19.01 -10.71
C VAL A 15 -3.84 -17.60 -10.68
N ILE A 16 -4.91 -17.40 -9.89
CA ILE A 16 -5.58 -16.11 -9.79
C ILE A 16 -4.65 -15.07 -9.14
N ILE A 17 -3.99 -15.41 -8.04
CA ILE A 17 -3.09 -14.51 -7.32
C ILE A 17 -1.88 -14.15 -8.20
N GLU A 18 -1.24 -15.11 -8.87
CA GLU A 18 -0.11 -14.85 -9.76
C GLU A 18 -0.48 -13.97 -10.94
N ARG A 19 -1.65 -14.21 -11.55
CA ARG A 19 -2.18 -13.34 -12.62
C ARG A 19 -2.35 -11.91 -12.12
N ASN A 20 -3.00 -11.73 -10.96
CA ASN A 20 -3.20 -10.40 -10.39
C ASN A 20 -1.88 -9.73 -9.99
N ASN A 21 -0.93 -10.47 -9.44
CA ASN A 21 0.41 -9.94 -9.17
C ASN A 21 1.03 -9.35 -10.44
N ARG A 22 0.98 -10.07 -11.55
CA ARG A 22 1.51 -9.57 -12.81
C ARG A 22 0.78 -8.31 -13.29
N LEU A 23 -0.55 -8.33 -13.28
CA LEU A 23 -1.36 -7.19 -13.69
C LEU A 23 -1.14 -5.98 -12.79
N TYR A 24 -1.03 -6.20 -11.51
CA TYR A 24 -0.85 -5.15 -10.51
C TYR A 24 0.56 -4.52 -10.58
N TYR A 25 1.61 -5.37 -10.51
CA TYR A 25 2.99 -4.88 -10.39
C TYR A 25 3.65 -4.56 -11.74
N MET A 26 3.29 -5.25 -12.83
CA MET A 26 3.94 -5.07 -14.13
C MET A 26 3.13 -4.21 -15.09
N GLU A 27 1.81 -4.36 -15.11
CA GLU A 27 0.92 -3.73 -16.09
C GLU A 27 0.17 -2.52 -15.51
N ASN A 28 0.18 -2.31 -14.18
CA ASN A 28 -0.59 -1.29 -13.44
C ASN A 28 -2.09 -1.31 -13.81
N ALA A 29 -2.61 -2.50 -14.09
CA ALA A 29 -3.99 -2.73 -14.52
C ALA A 29 -4.61 -3.91 -13.72
N PRO A 30 -4.71 -3.82 -12.37
CA PRO A 30 -5.25 -4.89 -11.55
C PRO A 30 -6.70 -5.19 -11.94
N GLU A 31 -7.05 -6.47 -11.99
CA GLU A 31 -8.43 -6.93 -12.20
C GLU A 31 -9.19 -6.99 -10.88
N LEU A 32 -8.51 -7.31 -9.77
CA LEU A 32 -9.06 -7.39 -8.42
C LEU A 32 -8.80 -6.09 -7.63
N GLU A 33 -9.70 -5.80 -6.73
CA GLU A 33 -9.49 -4.80 -5.67
C GLU A 33 -8.55 -5.37 -4.59
N ASP A 34 -7.85 -4.49 -3.86
CA ASP A 34 -6.85 -4.90 -2.86
C ASP A 34 -7.43 -5.86 -1.81
N PHE A 35 -8.67 -5.60 -1.33
CA PHE A 35 -9.30 -6.46 -0.33
C PHE A 35 -9.72 -7.84 -0.91
N GLU A 36 -10.07 -7.92 -2.20
CA GLU A 36 -10.36 -9.19 -2.88
C GLU A 36 -9.09 -10.02 -3.02
N TYR A 37 -8.00 -9.37 -3.41
CA TYR A 37 -6.67 -9.96 -3.46
C TYR A 37 -6.23 -10.46 -2.08
N ASP A 38 -6.39 -9.64 -1.03
CA ASP A 38 -6.07 -9.99 0.35
C ASP A 38 -6.92 -11.18 0.85
N ALA A 39 -8.21 -11.24 0.47
CA ALA A 39 -9.09 -12.35 0.82
C ALA A 39 -8.63 -13.68 0.18
N LEU A 40 -8.29 -13.67 -1.12
CA LEU A 40 -7.77 -14.85 -1.82
C LEU A 40 -6.41 -15.31 -1.24
N THR A 41 -5.54 -14.38 -0.91
CA THR A 41 -4.25 -14.68 -0.30
C THR A 41 -4.41 -15.29 1.08
N ARG A 42 -5.36 -14.80 1.89
CA ARG A 42 -5.69 -15.40 3.19
C ARG A 42 -6.27 -16.80 3.05
N GLU A 43 -7.17 -17.02 2.09
CA GLU A 43 -7.73 -18.34 1.81
C GLU A 43 -6.63 -19.33 1.46
N LEU A 44 -5.72 -18.96 0.57
CA LEU A 44 -4.57 -19.81 0.20
C LEU A 44 -3.69 -20.11 1.42
N LYS A 45 -3.38 -19.10 2.23
CA LYS A 45 -2.57 -19.26 3.44
C LYS A 45 -3.25 -20.19 4.47
N ALA A 46 -4.57 -20.08 4.63
CA ALA A 46 -5.32 -20.96 5.53
C ALA A 46 -5.28 -22.43 5.05
N ILE A 47 -5.43 -22.66 3.73
CA ILE A 47 -5.30 -24.00 3.15
C ILE A 47 -3.89 -24.56 3.36
N GLU A 48 -2.85 -23.77 3.10
CA GLU A 48 -1.45 -24.19 3.27
C GLU A 48 -1.07 -24.39 4.75
N THR A 49 -1.76 -23.74 5.69
CA THR A 49 -1.60 -23.96 7.12
C THR A 49 -2.27 -25.27 7.56
N GLU A 50 -3.48 -25.57 7.05
CA GLU A 50 -4.21 -26.82 7.35
C GLU A 50 -3.56 -28.04 6.68
N TYR A 51 -2.93 -27.83 5.49
CA TYR A 51 -2.30 -28.88 4.68
C TYR A 51 -0.88 -28.47 4.26
N PRO A 52 0.13 -28.57 5.17
CA PRO A 52 1.51 -28.13 4.89
C PRO A 52 2.17 -28.80 3.67
N GLU A 53 1.72 -30.01 3.31
CA GLU A 53 2.18 -30.73 2.13
C GLU A 53 1.79 -30.08 0.81
N LEU A 54 0.84 -29.14 0.81
CA LEU A 54 0.44 -28.35 -0.37
C LEU A 54 1.32 -27.13 -0.58
N ILE A 55 2.18 -26.76 0.37
CA ILE A 55 3.11 -25.64 0.20
C ILE A 55 4.10 -25.97 -0.91
N THR A 56 4.18 -25.13 -1.92
CA THR A 56 5.19 -25.25 -2.97
C THR A 56 6.21 -24.11 -2.85
N PRO A 57 7.47 -24.33 -3.26
CA PRO A 57 8.48 -23.26 -3.28
C PRO A 57 8.06 -22.04 -4.13
N SER A 58 7.20 -22.23 -5.12
CA SER A 58 6.68 -21.18 -6.01
C SER A 58 5.37 -20.56 -5.51
N SER A 59 4.83 -20.97 -4.34
CA SER A 59 3.57 -20.39 -3.86
C SER A 59 3.68 -18.87 -3.63
N PRO A 60 2.68 -18.08 -4.05
CA PRO A 60 2.63 -16.64 -3.79
C PRO A 60 2.69 -16.28 -2.29
N THR A 61 2.35 -17.23 -1.41
CA THR A 61 2.49 -17.06 0.04
C THR A 61 3.95 -17.10 0.51
N GLN A 62 4.86 -17.68 -0.29
CA GLN A 62 6.28 -17.84 0.02
C GLN A 62 7.18 -16.79 -0.63
N HIS A 63 6.73 -16.14 -1.70
CA HIS A 63 7.51 -15.17 -2.47
C HIS A 63 6.74 -13.86 -2.69
N VAL A 64 7.49 -12.76 -2.85
CA VAL A 64 6.98 -11.50 -3.40
C VAL A 64 7.25 -11.54 -4.90
N ASN A 65 6.20 -11.68 -5.72
CA ASN A 65 6.32 -11.78 -7.17
C ASN A 65 6.34 -10.37 -7.81
N GLU A 66 7.42 -9.64 -7.68
CA GLU A 66 7.68 -8.43 -8.44
C GLU A 66 8.92 -8.64 -9.32
N ALA A 67 8.74 -9.02 -10.57
CA ALA A 67 9.84 -8.97 -11.52
C ALA A 67 10.06 -7.51 -11.96
N ALA A 68 11.27 -6.98 -11.77
CA ALA A 68 11.66 -5.67 -12.32
C ALA A 68 11.43 -5.64 -13.83
N SER A 69 10.77 -4.58 -14.34
CA SER A 69 10.48 -4.47 -15.79
C SER A 69 11.79 -4.27 -16.57
N SER A 70 11.78 -4.59 -17.87
CA SER A 70 12.95 -4.37 -18.73
C SER A 70 13.19 -2.89 -19.10
N LYS A 71 12.38 -1.95 -18.59
CA LYS A 71 12.40 -0.53 -19.00
C LYS A 71 13.47 0.28 -18.30
N PHE A 72 13.90 -0.13 -17.11
CA PHE A 72 14.86 0.55 -16.26
C PHE A 72 16.02 -0.35 -15.89
N SER A 73 17.17 0.24 -15.56
CA SER A 73 18.32 -0.48 -15.01
C SER A 73 17.93 -1.14 -13.68
N LYS A 74 18.48 -2.30 -13.43
CA LYS A 74 18.23 -3.04 -12.17
C LYS A 74 19.15 -2.54 -11.07
N VAL A 75 18.62 -2.43 -9.86
CA VAL A 75 19.34 -2.06 -8.64
C VAL A 75 19.22 -3.21 -7.63
N ASN A 76 20.35 -3.76 -7.19
CA ASN A 76 20.37 -4.71 -6.09
C ASN A 76 20.33 -3.93 -4.77
N HIS A 77 19.36 -4.23 -3.91
CA HIS A 77 19.28 -3.65 -2.58
C HIS A 77 20.34 -4.24 -1.65
N ALA A 78 21.15 -3.39 -1.02
CA ALA A 78 22.15 -3.84 -0.05
C ALA A 78 21.49 -4.44 1.20
N VAL A 79 20.33 -3.92 1.58
CA VAL A 79 19.47 -4.48 2.62
C VAL A 79 18.10 -4.78 2.00
N LYS A 80 17.62 -6.00 2.20
CA LYS A 80 16.33 -6.45 1.67
C LYS A 80 15.18 -5.51 2.04
N MET A 81 14.34 -5.17 1.07
CA MET A 81 13.11 -4.43 1.26
C MET A 81 11.96 -5.40 1.58
N GLU A 82 11.82 -5.73 2.85
CA GLU A 82 10.83 -6.70 3.32
C GLU A 82 9.40 -6.14 3.24
N SER A 83 8.45 -7.02 2.95
CA SER A 83 7.03 -6.74 3.12
C SER A 83 6.65 -6.82 4.60
N LEU A 84 5.48 -6.33 4.98
CA LEU A 84 4.96 -6.50 6.33
C LEU A 84 3.96 -7.66 6.38
N GLN A 85 3.84 -8.28 7.54
CA GLN A 85 2.73 -9.19 7.81
C GLN A 85 1.47 -8.37 8.00
N ASP A 86 0.38 -8.73 7.32
CA ASP A 86 -0.92 -8.09 7.51
C ASP A 86 -1.66 -8.71 8.71
N ALA A 87 -2.38 -7.85 9.44
CA ALA A 87 -3.36 -8.20 10.47
C ALA A 87 -4.69 -7.53 10.11
N PHE A 88 -5.80 -8.23 10.38
CA PHE A 88 -7.16 -7.81 10.05
C PHE A 88 -8.08 -7.76 11.28
N SER A 89 -7.54 -8.11 12.44
CA SER A 89 -8.24 -8.04 13.73
C SER A 89 -7.31 -7.53 14.84
N TYR A 90 -7.90 -7.00 15.89
CA TYR A 90 -7.14 -6.58 17.07
C TYR A 90 -6.56 -7.76 17.84
N GLU A 91 -7.19 -8.95 17.73
CA GLU A 91 -6.68 -10.19 18.27
C GLU A 91 -5.34 -10.55 17.65
N GLU A 92 -5.19 -10.43 16.34
CA GLU A 92 -3.91 -10.68 15.65
C GLU A 92 -2.81 -9.69 16.09
N LEU A 93 -3.17 -8.43 16.44
CA LEU A 93 -2.24 -7.47 17.02
C LEU A 93 -1.81 -7.87 18.45
N ARG A 94 -2.74 -8.41 19.26
CA ARG A 94 -2.41 -8.94 20.60
C ARG A 94 -1.52 -10.17 20.50
N GLU A 95 -1.75 -11.04 19.53
CA GLU A 95 -0.87 -12.17 19.24
C GLU A 95 0.54 -11.72 18.81
N PHE A 96 0.63 -10.63 18.02
CA PHE A 96 1.91 -10.01 17.69
C PHE A 96 2.63 -9.52 18.96
N ASP A 97 1.95 -8.80 19.86
CA ASP A 97 2.51 -8.36 21.14
C ASP A 97 2.97 -9.54 22.01
N ALA A 98 2.17 -10.61 22.08
CA ALA A 98 2.53 -11.83 22.81
C ALA A 98 3.84 -12.44 22.28
N ARG A 99 4.00 -12.58 20.96
CA ARG A 99 5.25 -13.09 20.34
C ARG A 99 6.47 -12.19 20.63
N VAL A 100 6.28 -10.86 20.67
CA VAL A 100 7.37 -9.92 21.03
C VAL A 100 7.77 -10.11 22.48
N ARG A 101 6.81 -10.29 23.38
CA ARG A 101 7.06 -10.50 24.83
C ARG A 101 7.66 -11.89 25.13
N GLU A 102 7.34 -12.91 24.38
CA GLU A 102 7.95 -14.25 24.49
C GLU A 102 9.47 -14.20 24.25
N ALA A 103 9.96 -13.22 23.49
CA ALA A 103 11.40 -12.96 23.33
C ALA A 103 12.03 -12.18 24.50
N ASN A 104 11.35 -12.07 25.66
CA ASN A 104 11.74 -11.30 26.84
C ASN A 104 11.97 -9.79 26.56
N ILE A 105 11.23 -9.25 25.60
CA ILE A 105 11.27 -7.82 25.25
C ILE A 105 10.08 -7.15 25.94
N LEU A 106 10.33 -6.03 26.62
CA LEU A 106 9.29 -5.11 27.06
C LEU A 106 9.09 -4.05 25.97
N PRO A 107 8.09 -4.22 25.07
CA PRO A 107 8.00 -3.40 23.90
C PRO A 107 7.46 -2.00 24.16
N ALA A 108 8.03 -1.01 23.47
CA ALA A 108 7.35 0.21 23.08
C ALA A 108 7.08 0.13 21.57
N TYR A 109 5.95 0.67 21.14
CA TYR A 109 5.49 0.59 19.76
C TYR A 109 5.41 1.98 19.13
N VAL A 110 5.93 2.11 17.91
CA VAL A 110 5.64 3.26 17.05
C VAL A 110 4.46 2.86 16.16
N VAL A 111 3.43 3.69 16.13
CA VAL A 111 2.29 3.57 15.22
C VAL A 111 2.41 4.64 14.15
N GLU A 112 2.33 4.24 12.90
CA GLU A 112 2.43 5.08 11.70
C GLU A 112 1.26 4.80 10.76
N GLU A 113 0.86 5.79 9.98
CA GLU A 113 -0.08 5.59 8.87
C GLU A 113 0.54 4.67 7.81
N LYS A 114 -0.22 3.71 7.31
CA LYS A 114 0.19 2.88 6.19
C LYS A 114 -0.24 3.56 4.89
N ILE A 115 0.68 4.36 4.34
CA ILE A 115 0.44 5.10 3.10
C ILE A 115 0.24 4.12 1.94
N ASP A 116 -0.78 4.37 1.13
CA ASP A 116 -1.06 3.58 -0.07
C ASP A 116 -0.36 4.18 -1.29
N GLY A 117 0.78 3.62 -1.65
CA GLY A 117 1.65 4.15 -2.69
C GLY A 117 2.61 3.12 -3.27
N LEU A 118 3.79 3.57 -3.68
CA LEU A 118 4.87 2.75 -4.21
C LEU A 118 6.11 2.89 -3.33
N SER A 119 6.58 1.76 -2.79
CA SER A 119 7.78 1.73 -1.93
C SER A 119 9.04 2.01 -2.72
N VAL A 120 9.86 2.91 -2.19
CA VAL A 120 11.14 3.31 -2.78
C VAL A 120 12.26 3.36 -1.74
N SER A 121 13.50 3.19 -2.21
CA SER A 121 14.73 3.47 -1.48
C SER A 121 15.41 4.70 -2.07
N LEU A 122 15.93 5.58 -1.21
CA LEU A 122 16.70 6.76 -1.57
C LEU A 122 18.08 6.66 -0.89
N GLU A 123 19.14 6.74 -1.69
CA GLU A 123 20.51 6.69 -1.20
C GLU A 123 21.19 8.05 -1.40
N TYR A 124 21.85 8.49 -0.33
CA TYR A 124 22.59 9.74 -0.28
C TYR A 124 24.04 9.49 0.06
N GLU A 125 24.95 10.13 -0.68
CA GLU A 125 26.36 10.17 -0.37
C GLU A 125 26.80 11.62 -0.16
N ASN A 126 27.47 11.88 0.95
CA ASN A 126 27.93 13.22 1.31
C ASN A 126 26.80 14.27 1.19
N GLY A 127 25.62 13.89 1.65
CA GLY A 127 24.42 14.73 1.64
C GLY A 127 23.77 14.93 0.27
N ARG A 128 24.18 14.23 -0.80
CA ARG A 128 23.57 14.35 -2.14
C ARG A 128 22.84 13.07 -2.51
N LEU A 129 21.65 13.21 -3.09
CA LEU A 129 20.91 12.07 -3.66
C LEU A 129 21.74 11.50 -4.82
N VAL A 130 22.14 10.22 -4.69
CA VAL A 130 22.93 9.51 -5.70
C VAL A 130 22.15 8.40 -6.39
N ARG A 131 21.16 7.82 -5.68
CA ARG A 131 20.33 6.75 -6.25
C ARG A 131 18.95 6.73 -5.62
N GLY A 132 17.96 6.44 -6.46
CA GLY A 132 16.60 6.16 -6.05
C GLY A 132 16.07 4.95 -6.80
N SER A 133 15.50 3.98 -6.09
CA SER A 133 15.02 2.73 -6.69
C SER A 133 13.69 2.29 -6.13
N THR A 134 12.91 1.56 -6.93
CA THR A 134 11.69 0.88 -6.48
C THR A 134 12.04 -0.33 -5.64
N ARG A 135 11.09 -0.82 -4.84
CA ARG A 135 11.28 -2.04 -4.04
C ARG A 135 11.57 -3.27 -4.92
N GLY A 136 10.86 -3.43 -6.05
CA GLY A 136 10.89 -4.65 -6.84
C GLY A 136 10.47 -5.87 -6.01
N ASP A 137 11.17 -6.99 -6.18
CA ASP A 137 10.96 -8.22 -5.38
C ASP A 137 11.54 -8.15 -3.94
N GLY A 138 12.05 -6.98 -3.58
CA GLY A 138 12.71 -6.74 -2.29
C GLY A 138 14.22 -6.99 -2.29
N LEU A 139 14.76 -7.68 -3.30
CA LEU A 139 16.20 -7.87 -3.53
C LEU A 139 16.68 -7.04 -4.71
N VAL A 140 15.87 -6.95 -5.77
CA VAL A 140 16.19 -6.24 -7.00
C VAL A 140 15.04 -5.31 -7.36
N GLY A 141 15.32 -4.00 -7.43
CA GLY A 141 14.39 -2.97 -7.87
C GLY A 141 14.78 -2.37 -9.22
N GLU A 142 14.10 -1.30 -9.59
CA GLU A 142 14.34 -0.50 -10.79
C GLU A 142 14.97 0.82 -10.41
N ASP A 143 15.99 1.25 -11.15
CA ASP A 143 16.57 2.60 -11.00
C ASP A 143 15.61 3.65 -11.56
N VAL A 144 15.05 4.45 -10.68
CA VAL A 144 14.13 5.55 -10.99
C VAL A 144 14.64 6.88 -10.42
N THR A 145 15.96 6.99 -10.30
CA THR A 145 16.65 8.16 -9.70
C THR A 145 16.20 9.47 -10.31
N GLU A 146 16.20 9.57 -11.66
CA GLU A 146 15.80 10.78 -12.36
C GLU A 146 14.35 11.16 -12.07
N ASN A 147 13.45 10.16 -12.02
CA ASN A 147 12.03 10.36 -11.73
C ASN A 147 11.83 10.83 -10.29
N LEU A 148 12.44 10.14 -9.32
CA LEU A 148 12.38 10.52 -7.90
C LEU A 148 12.96 11.92 -7.65
N ALA A 149 14.03 12.29 -8.34
CA ALA A 149 14.61 13.63 -8.25
C ALA A 149 13.66 14.74 -8.73
N THR A 150 12.58 14.45 -9.46
CA THR A 150 11.56 15.42 -9.85
C THR A 150 10.54 15.70 -8.75
N ILE A 151 10.40 14.79 -7.78
CA ILE A 151 9.45 14.95 -6.68
C ILE A 151 9.97 16.06 -5.77
N ARG A 152 9.13 17.08 -5.54
CA ARG A 152 9.52 18.30 -4.82
C ARG A 152 9.91 18.00 -3.37
N ASP A 153 9.23 17.07 -2.74
CA ASP A 153 9.39 16.72 -1.33
C ASP A 153 10.62 15.82 -1.07
N ILE A 154 11.31 15.37 -2.11
CA ILE A 154 12.58 14.64 -1.98
C ILE A 154 13.73 15.64 -1.99
N PRO A 155 14.47 15.82 -0.88
CA PRO A 155 15.61 16.71 -0.84
C PRO A 155 16.73 16.16 -1.75
N LYS A 156 17.18 16.95 -2.71
CA LYS A 156 18.32 16.59 -3.58
C LYS A 156 19.65 16.75 -2.87
N THR A 157 19.67 17.64 -1.88
CA THR A 157 20.82 17.90 -1.01
C THR A 157 20.31 18.01 0.42
N LEU A 158 20.91 17.26 1.31
CA LEU A 158 20.62 17.29 2.74
C LEU A 158 21.31 18.49 3.41
N PRO A 159 20.83 18.95 4.57
CA PRO A 159 21.43 20.03 5.31
C PRO A 159 22.84 19.69 5.82
N GLU A 160 23.56 20.73 6.28
CA GLU A 160 24.86 20.57 6.93
C GLU A 160 24.79 19.59 8.11
N GLY A 161 25.82 18.77 8.25
CA GLY A 161 25.87 17.71 9.25
C GLY A 161 25.18 16.40 8.81
N ALA A 162 24.78 16.30 7.55
CA ALA A 162 24.34 15.02 6.97
C ALA A 162 25.45 13.97 7.06
N PRO A 163 25.10 12.68 7.28
CA PRO A 163 26.07 11.59 7.33
C PRO A 163 26.74 11.37 5.98
N GLU A 164 27.93 10.71 6.00
CA GLU A 164 28.66 10.34 4.78
C GLU A 164 27.79 9.48 3.84
N PHE A 165 27.04 8.53 4.41
CA PHE A 165 26.09 7.70 3.70
C PHE A 165 24.78 7.61 4.47
N LEU A 166 23.66 7.73 3.75
CA LEU A 166 22.31 7.58 4.28
C LEU A 166 21.45 6.85 3.25
N GLU A 167 20.83 5.74 3.64
CA GLU A 167 19.76 5.09 2.89
C GLU A 167 18.46 5.19 3.67
N VAL A 168 17.41 5.70 3.03
CA VAL A 168 16.08 5.82 3.61
C VAL A 168 15.05 5.13 2.73
N ARG A 169 13.96 4.68 3.34
CA ARG A 169 12.82 4.10 2.65
C ARG A 169 11.57 4.91 2.91
N GLY A 170 10.77 5.02 1.87
CA GLY A 170 9.50 5.73 1.94
C GLY A 170 8.51 5.17 0.94
N GLU A 171 7.33 5.77 0.98
CA GLU A 171 6.23 5.45 0.08
C GLU A 171 5.92 6.68 -0.77
N VAL A 172 6.10 6.57 -2.10
CA VAL A 172 5.68 7.58 -3.06
C VAL A 172 4.20 7.41 -3.31
N TYR A 173 3.45 8.48 -3.18
CA TYR A 173 2.00 8.49 -3.34
C TYR A 173 1.55 9.65 -4.23
N MET A 174 0.31 9.59 -4.68
CA MET A 174 -0.34 10.67 -5.39
C MET A 174 -1.40 11.30 -4.48
N PRO A 175 -1.28 12.60 -4.13
CA PRO A 175 -2.34 13.31 -3.41
C PRO A 175 -3.67 13.29 -4.18
N HIS A 176 -4.79 13.31 -3.46
CA HIS A 176 -6.13 13.26 -4.05
C HIS A 176 -6.36 14.36 -5.11
N GLU A 177 -5.92 15.58 -4.83
CA GLU A 177 -6.03 16.71 -5.76
C GLU A 177 -5.30 16.41 -7.08
N ALA A 178 -4.06 15.90 -6.99
CA ALA A 178 -3.26 15.54 -8.16
C ALA A 178 -3.89 14.37 -8.96
N PHE A 179 -4.47 13.40 -8.27
CA PHE A 179 -5.16 12.28 -8.90
C PHE A 179 -6.41 12.73 -9.66
N LEU A 180 -7.23 13.59 -9.07
CA LEU A 180 -8.43 14.12 -9.73
C LEU A 180 -8.07 14.93 -10.98
N ALA A 181 -7.06 15.80 -10.89
CA ALA A 181 -6.56 16.56 -12.04
C ALA A 181 -6.03 15.66 -13.16
N LEU A 182 -5.29 14.60 -12.80
CA LEU A 182 -4.77 13.62 -13.75
C LEU A 182 -5.89 12.84 -14.44
N LYS A 183 -6.91 12.44 -13.68
CA LYS A 183 -8.07 11.72 -14.22
C LYS A 183 -8.82 12.58 -15.24
N GLU A 184 -9.06 13.84 -14.93
CA GLU A 184 -9.69 14.79 -15.85
C GLU A 184 -8.84 14.98 -17.14
N GLU A 185 -7.52 15.13 -17.01
CA GLU A 185 -6.61 15.20 -18.14
C GLU A 185 -6.69 13.94 -19.03
N GLN A 186 -6.73 12.75 -18.44
CA GLN A 186 -6.83 11.50 -19.19
C GLN A 186 -8.16 11.36 -19.93
N GLU A 187 -9.26 11.74 -19.29
CA GLU A 187 -10.59 11.76 -19.90
C GLU A 187 -10.65 12.74 -21.10
N LEU A 188 -10.02 13.92 -20.97
CA LEU A 188 -9.92 14.88 -22.07
C LEU A 188 -9.07 14.37 -23.25
N GLN A 189 -8.10 13.48 -22.98
CA GLN A 189 -7.22 12.87 -23.99
C GLN A 189 -7.75 11.52 -24.53
N ASP A 190 -8.97 11.11 -24.20
CA ASP A 190 -9.56 9.80 -24.51
C ASP A 190 -8.68 8.61 -24.07
N LYS A 191 -7.95 8.77 -22.97
CA LYS A 191 -7.16 7.72 -22.35
C LYS A 191 -7.95 7.09 -21.20
N ALA A 192 -7.75 5.78 -21.00
CA ALA A 192 -8.31 5.10 -19.84
C ALA A 192 -7.73 5.69 -18.55
N PRO A 193 -8.56 6.18 -17.61
CA PRO A 193 -8.07 6.75 -16.36
C PRO A 193 -7.52 5.67 -15.44
N PHE A 194 -6.58 6.05 -14.58
CA PHE A 194 -6.12 5.17 -13.50
C PHE A 194 -7.28 4.87 -12.54
N LYS A 195 -7.31 3.64 -12.01
CA LYS A 195 -8.37 3.20 -11.11
C LYS A 195 -8.29 3.86 -9.73
N ASN A 196 -7.08 4.06 -9.20
CA ASN A 196 -6.84 4.64 -7.87
C ASN A 196 -5.52 5.44 -7.84
N PRO A 197 -5.29 6.26 -6.79
CA PRO A 197 -4.08 7.06 -6.62
C PRO A 197 -2.79 6.25 -6.58
N ARG A 198 -2.80 5.06 -5.98
CA ARG A 198 -1.63 4.18 -5.92
C ARG A 198 -1.17 3.76 -7.32
N ASN A 199 -2.10 3.28 -8.15
CA ASN A 199 -1.79 2.90 -9.53
C ASN A 199 -1.32 4.10 -10.35
N ALA A 200 -1.92 5.27 -10.11
CA ALA A 200 -1.49 6.51 -10.73
C ALA A 200 -0.07 6.91 -10.29
N ALA A 201 0.28 6.77 -9.02
CA ALA A 201 1.61 7.02 -8.50
C ALA A 201 2.64 6.06 -9.12
N ALA A 202 2.35 4.75 -9.11
CA ALA A 202 3.24 3.73 -9.68
C ALA A 202 3.45 3.93 -11.19
N GLY A 203 2.37 4.16 -11.94
CA GLY A 203 2.43 4.44 -13.38
C GLY A 203 3.14 5.74 -13.71
N SER A 204 3.03 6.76 -12.87
CA SER A 204 3.69 8.06 -13.04
C SER A 204 5.17 8.02 -12.68
N LEU A 205 5.55 7.28 -11.64
CA LEU A 205 6.96 7.14 -11.25
C LEU A 205 7.76 6.31 -12.27
N ARG A 206 7.13 5.39 -12.98
CA ARG A 206 7.77 4.48 -13.96
C ARG A 206 7.68 4.99 -15.40
N GLN A 207 7.65 6.32 -15.60
CA GLN A 207 7.71 6.96 -16.92
C GLN A 207 9.16 7.03 -17.42
N LYS A 208 9.39 6.78 -18.72
CA LYS A 208 10.74 6.91 -19.31
C LYS A 208 11.24 8.36 -19.35
N ASP A 209 10.34 9.31 -19.50
CA ASP A 209 10.65 10.74 -19.46
C ASP A 209 10.29 11.29 -18.07
N ALA A 210 11.30 11.66 -17.31
CA ALA A 210 11.16 12.24 -15.98
C ALA A 210 10.33 13.53 -15.95
N LYS A 211 10.21 14.24 -17.09
CA LYS A 211 9.34 15.44 -17.21
C LYS A 211 7.86 15.09 -17.03
N ILE A 212 7.46 13.89 -17.48
CA ILE A 212 6.09 13.41 -17.27
C ILE A 212 5.87 13.18 -15.77
N THR A 213 6.82 12.52 -15.09
CA THR A 213 6.75 12.34 -13.62
C THR A 213 6.68 13.68 -12.89
N ALA A 214 7.47 14.66 -13.30
CA ALA A 214 7.48 16.00 -12.72
C ALA A 214 6.12 16.72 -12.77
N ALA A 215 5.34 16.45 -13.83
CA ALA A 215 4.01 17.05 -14.02
C ALA A 215 2.90 16.34 -13.21
N ARG A 216 3.17 15.18 -12.57
CA ARG A 216 2.17 14.35 -11.91
C ARG A 216 1.84 14.72 -10.47
N GLY A 217 2.60 15.66 -9.87
CA GLY A 217 2.33 16.13 -8.51
C GLY A 217 2.50 15.05 -7.44
N LEU A 218 3.44 14.10 -7.65
CA LEU A 218 3.76 13.06 -6.68
C LEU A 218 4.37 13.65 -5.40
N SER A 219 4.15 12.96 -4.27
CA SER A 219 4.76 13.24 -2.98
C SER A 219 5.31 11.96 -2.35
N ILE A 220 5.99 12.06 -1.21
CA ILE A 220 6.57 10.93 -0.49
C ILE A 220 6.41 11.11 1.01
N PHE A 221 6.21 9.99 1.74
CA PHE A 221 6.52 9.92 3.16
C PHE A 221 7.64 8.92 3.41
N VAL A 222 8.67 9.34 4.14
CA VAL A 222 9.78 8.50 4.55
C VAL A 222 9.44 7.86 5.90
N SER A 223 9.53 6.54 5.97
CA SER A 223 9.08 5.74 7.11
C SER A 223 10.17 4.88 7.74
N ASN A 224 11.38 4.84 7.15
CA ASN A 224 12.47 4.04 7.71
C ASN A 224 13.84 4.58 7.31
N LEU A 225 14.73 4.68 8.30
CA LEU A 225 16.17 4.80 8.09
C LEU A 225 16.72 3.39 7.92
N GLN A 226 17.27 3.07 6.75
CA GLN A 226 17.71 1.73 6.40
C GLN A 226 19.19 1.51 6.72
N GLN A 227 20.02 2.48 6.32
CA GLN A 227 21.44 2.48 6.59
C GLN A 227 21.94 3.90 6.87
N VAL A 228 22.90 4.02 7.75
CA VAL A 228 23.58 5.29 8.03
C VAL A 228 25.03 5.01 8.45
N ARG A 229 25.98 5.82 7.98
CA ARG A 229 27.38 5.77 8.42
C ARG A 229 27.69 6.93 9.36
N GLY A 230 28.42 6.64 10.43
CA GLY A 230 28.89 7.65 11.38
C GLY A 230 27.84 8.09 12.41
N ARG A 231 26.68 7.42 12.48
CA ARG A 231 25.66 7.62 13.51
C ARG A 231 25.05 6.30 13.93
N SER A 232 24.57 6.25 15.18
CA SER A 232 23.77 5.15 15.71
C SER A 232 22.56 5.69 16.45
N PHE A 233 21.50 4.93 16.48
CA PHE A 233 20.23 5.24 17.13
C PHE A 233 19.80 4.06 18.00
N ALA A 234 19.19 4.33 19.14
CA ALA A 234 18.63 3.28 19.97
C ALA A 234 17.17 2.97 19.60
N ARG A 235 16.44 3.95 19.06
CA ARG A 235 15.01 3.87 18.82
C ARG A 235 14.65 4.26 17.39
N HIS A 236 13.61 3.65 16.86
CA HIS A 236 13.04 4.01 15.58
C HIS A 236 12.47 5.43 15.57
N SER A 237 11.79 5.82 16.64
CA SER A 237 11.29 7.19 16.81
C SER A 237 12.41 8.24 16.69
N GLU A 238 13.60 7.96 17.24
CA GLU A 238 14.77 8.83 17.09
C GLU A 238 15.23 8.91 15.61
N THR A 239 15.13 7.80 14.87
CA THR A 239 15.45 7.83 13.41
C THR A 239 14.47 8.68 12.64
N LEU A 240 13.17 8.64 12.96
CA LEU A 240 12.16 9.50 12.31
C LEU A 240 12.38 10.98 12.62
N ASP A 241 12.72 11.32 13.87
CA ASP A 241 13.08 12.70 14.24
C ASP A 241 14.33 13.19 13.50
N PHE A 242 15.35 12.33 13.39
CA PHE A 242 16.54 12.63 12.61
C PHE A 242 16.22 12.82 11.12
N LEU A 243 15.39 11.97 10.52
CA LEU A 243 14.99 12.12 9.11
C LEU A 243 14.24 13.43 8.87
N ARG A 244 13.38 13.83 9.82
CA ARG A 244 12.70 15.13 9.75
C ARG A 244 13.70 16.29 9.81
N GLN A 245 14.74 16.21 10.66
CA GLN A 245 15.81 17.21 10.72
C GLN A 245 16.63 17.26 9.42
N MET A 246 16.77 16.14 8.72
CA MET A 246 17.42 16.06 7.40
C MET A 246 16.53 16.56 6.25
N GLY A 247 15.30 17.03 6.55
CA GLY A 247 14.39 17.62 5.57
C GLY A 247 13.47 16.62 4.87
N PHE A 248 13.41 15.36 5.32
CA PHE A 248 12.47 14.39 4.76
C PHE A 248 11.07 14.59 5.34
N PRO A 249 10.01 14.53 4.53
CA PRO A 249 8.66 14.39 5.03
C PRO A 249 8.50 12.98 5.64
N VAL A 250 8.29 12.94 6.94
CA VAL A 250 7.90 11.71 7.66
C VAL A 250 6.42 11.77 7.99
N SER A 251 5.77 10.62 8.24
CA SER A 251 4.37 10.61 8.66
C SER A 251 4.12 11.64 9.76
N PRO A 252 3.17 12.56 9.61
CA PRO A 252 2.92 13.62 10.58
C PRO A 252 2.36 13.08 11.90
N ARG A 253 1.89 11.83 11.91
CA ARG A 253 1.13 11.23 13.01
C ARG A 253 1.82 10.04 13.67
N TYR A 254 3.13 9.81 13.45
CA TYR A 254 3.75 8.74 14.22
C TYR A 254 3.78 9.08 15.70
N ARG A 255 3.43 8.10 16.53
CA ARG A 255 3.43 8.20 17.99
C ARG A 255 3.99 6.93 18.61
N VAL A 256 4.59 7.09 19.80
CA VAL A 256 5.15 5.99 20.58
C VAL A 256 4.19 5.64 21.71
N PHE A 257 3.93 4.34 21.88
CA PHE A 257 3.04 3.80 22.89
C PHE A 257 3.75 2.72 23.71
N SER A 258 3.38 2.60 24.98
CA SER A 258 3.98 1.64 25.92
C SER A 258 3.26 0.29 25.95
N SER A 259 2.12 0.18 25.29
CA SER A 259 1.32 -1.02 25.25
C SER A 259 0.60 -1.21 23.90
N ILE A 260 0.28 -2.46 23.58
CA ILE A 260 -0.48 -2.78 22.36
C ILE A 260 -1.89 -2.19 22.42
N GLU A 261 -2.51 -2.09 23.59
CA GLU A 261 -3.86 -1.55 23.73
C GLU A 261 -3.89 -0.03 23.45
N GLU A 262 -2.82 0.69 23.80
CA GLU A 262 -2.68 2.10 23.40
C GLU A 262 -2.46 2.24 21.90
N ALA A 263 -1.64 1.37 21.30
CA ALA A 263 -1.43 1.31 19.86
C ALA A 263 -2.72 1.01 19.10
N ILE A 264 -3.55 0.08 19.59
CA ILE A 264 -4.86 -0.23 19.00
C ILE A 264 -5.79 0.99 19.02
N ARG A 265 -5.86 1.73 20.12
CA ARG A 265 -6.66 2.98 20.16
C ARG A 265 -6.20 4.03 19.16
N GLU A 266 -4.88 4.15 18.92
CA GLU A 266 -4.36 5.05 17.90
C GLU A 266 -4.72 4.56 16.49
N ILE A 267 -4.67 3.25 16.24
CA ILE A 267 -5.11 2.66 14.97
C ILE A 267 -6.59 2.97 14.71
N GLU A 268 -7.44 2.83 15.72
CA GLU A 268 -8.86 3.22 15.61
C GLU A 268 -9.03 4.70 15.26
N ALA A 269 -8.26 5.57 15.93
CA ALA A 269 -8.30 7.02 15.67
C ALA A 269 -7.83 7.36 14.24
N ILE A 270 -6.77 6.71 13.74
CA ILE A 270 -6.31 6.85 12.35
C ILE A 270 -7.41 6.40 11.39
N GLY A 271 -8.05 5.25 11.66
CA GLY A 271 -9.15 4.74 10.84
C GLY A 271 -10.33 5.71 10.72
N GLN A 272 -10.70 6.40 11.82
CA GLN A 272 -11.78 7.39 11.82
C GLN A 272 -11.44 8.64 10.99
N MET A 273 -10.16 8.97 10.83
CA MET A 273 -9.72 10.13 10.06
C MET A 273 -9.40 9.84 8.59
N ARG A 274 -9.38 8.57 8.20
CA ARG A 274 -8.97 8.10 6.88
C ARG A 274 -9.60 8.90 5.73
N GLY A 275 -10.90 9.12 5.77
CA GLY A 275 -11.63 9.88 4.74
C GLY A 275 -11.38 11.40 4.75
N GLN A 276 -10.60 11.93 5.70
CA GLN A 276 -10.28 13.36 5.80
C GLN A 276 -8.84 13.68 5.37
N LEU A 277 -8.04 12.63 5.10
CA LEU A 277 -6.68 12.78 4.64
C LEU A 277 -6.64 13.26 3.18
N ALA A 278 -5.59 13.95 2.80
CA ALA A 278 -5.35 14.37 1.41
C ALA A 278 -4.71 13.26 0.54
N TYR A 279 -4.55 12.07 1.10
CA TYR A 279 -3.94 10.88 0.49
C TYR A 279 -4.58 9.62 1.04
N ASP A 280 -4.42 8.51 0.32
CA ASP A 280 -4.95 7.22 0.75
C ASP A 280 -4.04 6.51 1.74
N ILE A 281 -4.66 5.85 2.70
CA ILE A 281 -4.04 4.87 3.59
C ILE A 281 -4.83 3.57 3.54
N ASP A 282 -4.16 2.43 3.50
CA ASP A 282 -4.81 1.12 3.52
C ASP A 282 -4.76 0.46 4.91
N GLY A 283 -4.15 1.16 5.88
CA GLY A 283 -3.96 0.63 7.21
C GLY A 283 -3.17 1.52 8.13
N ALA A 284 -2.62 0.91 9.17
CA ALA A 284 -1.62 1.46 10.07
C ALA A 284 -0.50 0.45 10.30
N VAL A 285 0.71 0.91 10.53
CA VAL A 285 1.87 0.05 10.80
C VAL A 285 2.27 0.19 12.25
N ILE A 286 2.41 -0.94 12.94
CA ILE A 286 3.00 -1.01 14.28
C ILE A 286 4.43 -1.52 14.13
N LYS A 287 5.37 -0.85 14.75
CA LYS A 287 6.78 -1.23 14.78
C LYS A 287 7.29 -1.21 16.22
N VAL A 288 8.06 -2.21 16.63
CA VAL A 288 8.81 -2.18 17.89
C VAL A 288 9.79 -1.00 17.84
N ASP A 289 9.78 -0.11 18.82
CA ASP A 289 10.58 1.12 18.80
C ASP A 289 12.07 0.87 19.05
N ASP A 290 12.42 -0.08 19.91
CA ASP A 290 13.80 -0.44 20.25
C ASP A 290 14.49 -1.18 19.08
N LEU A 291 15.58 -0.61 18.55
CA LEU A 291 16.30 -1.16 17.40
C LEU A 291 17.09 -2.42 17.75
N ALA A 292 17.65 -2.53 18.96
CA ALA A 292 18.34 -3.74 19.40
C ALA A 292 17.36 -4.91 19.59
N ALA A 293 16.15 -4.61 20.07
CA ALA A 293 15.07 -5.60 20.13
C ALA A 293 14.65 -6.10 18.73
N ARG A 294 14.64 -5.23 17.71
CA ARG A 294 14.37 -5.64 16.33
C ARG A 294 15.39 -6.62 15.79
N GLU A 295 16.68 -6.41 16.06
CA GLU A 295 17.75 -7.33 15.68
C GLU A 295 17.55 -8.70 16.34
N SER A 296 17.17 -8.74 17.62
CA SER A 296 16.91 -9.96 18.37
C SER A 296 15.69 -10.73 17.84
N LEU A 297 14.62 -10.03 17.45
CA LEU A 297 13.42 -10.62 16.87
C LEU A 297 13.66 -11.16 15.45
N GLY A 298 14.53 -10.47 14.70
CA GLY A 298 14.88 -10.84 13.34
C GLY A 298 13.71 -10.80 12.37
N SER A 299 13.86 -11.56 11.27
CA SER A 299 12.88 -11.65 10.19
C SER A 299 12.62 -13.11 9.82
N THR A 300 11.46 -13.35 9.24
CA THR A 300 11.16 -14.57 8.47
C THR A 300 11.69 -14.40 7.04
N ASN A 301 11.49 -15.41 6.19
CA ASN A 301 11.85 -15.28 4.77
C ASN A 301 11.14 -14.12 4.05
N LYS A 302 9.98 -13.65 4.56
CA LYS A 302 9.11 -12.68 3.91
C LYS A 302 8.90 -11.40 4.73
N PHE A 303 8.81 -11.51 6.05
CA PHE A 303 8.39 -10.42 6.93
C PHE A 303 9.34 -10.23 8.12
N PRO A 304 9.55 -8.99 8.58
CA PRO A 304 10.16 -8.73 9.88
C PRO A 304 9.22 -9.19 11.01
N ARG A 305 9.79 -9.70 12.11
CA ARG A 305 9.01 -10.11 13.29
C ARG A 305 8.73 -8.95 14.24
N TRP A 306 9.34 -7.80 14.01
CA TRP A 306 9.25 -6.60 14.82
C TRP A 306 8.25 -5.56 14.29
N ALA A 307 7.57 -5.87 13.18
CA ALA A 307 6.56 -4.99 12.60
C ALA A 307 5.37 -5.78 12.06
N ILE A 308 4.20 -5.14 12.10
CA ILE A 308 2.94 -5.67 11.58
C ILE A 308 2.11 -4.53 10.99
N ALA A 309 1.39 -4.80 9.90
CA ALA A 309 0.50 -3.87 9.27
C ALA A 309 -0.96 -4.24 9.57
N PHE A 310 -1.68 -3.38 10.27
CA PHE A 310 -3.11 -3.52 10.42
C PHE A 310 -3.82 -2.96 9.19
N LYS A 311 -4.64 -3.77 8.55
CA LYS A 311 -5.43 -3.39 7.38
C LYS A 311 -6.86 -3.05 7.79
N TYR A 312 -7.33 -1.85 7.41
CA TYR A 312 -8.73 -1.51 7.66
C TYR A 312 -9.65 -2.28 6.71
N PRO A 313 -10.80 -2.76 7.22
CA PRO A 313 -11.83 -3.27 6.32
C PRO A 313 -12.31 -2.13 5.41
N PRO A 314 -12.71 -2.46 4.16
CA PRO A 314 -13.40 -1.48 3.32
C PRO A 314 -14.64 -0.96 4.05
N GLU A 315 -14.85 0.35 4.02
CA GLU A 315 -16.09 0.92 4.55
C GLU A 315 -17.22 0.58 3.58
N VAL A 316 -18.23 -0.15 4.09
CA VAL A 316 -19.42 -0.55 3.34
C VAL A 316 -20.64 0.06 4.01
N LYS A 317 -21.54 0.66 3.23
CA LYS A 317 -22.84 1.15 3.71
C LYS A 317 -23.97 0.53 2.90
N GLU A 318 -25.06 0.21 3.59
CA GLU A 318 -26.28 -0.25 2.96
C GLU A 318 -27.17 0.94 2.59
N THR A 319 -27.77 0.89 1.40
CA THR A 319 -28.69 1.89 0.91
C THR A 319 -29.67 1.26 -0.08
N VAL A 320 -30.64 2.04 -0.57
CA VAL A 320 -31.64 1.54 -1.51
C VAL A 320 -31.39 2.11 -2.91
N LEU A 321 -31.28 1.21 -3.90
CA LEU A 321 -31.15 1.57 -5.30
C LEU A 321 -32.44 2.24 -5.78
N ARG A 322 -32.35 3.49 -6.23
CA ARG A 322 -33.51 4.29 -6.69
C ARG A 322 -33.63 4.33 -8.19
N ALA A 323 -32.50 4.36 -8.90
CA ALA A 323 -32.48 4.38 -10.37
C ALA A 323 -31.15 3.86 -10.90
N VAL A 324 -31.12 3.49 -12.15
CA VAL A 324 -29.92 3.31 -12.95
C VAL A 324 -29.95 4.31 -14.08
N GLU A 325 -29.00 5.22 -14.09
CA GLU A 325 -28.83 6.20 -15.16
C GLU A 325 -27.72 5.71 -16.10
N VAL A 326 -27.93 5.90 -17.41
CA VAL A 326 -26.93 5.52 -18.42
C VAL A 326 -26.38 6.79 -19.05
N SER A 327 -25.10 7.02 -18.90
CA SER A 327 -24.39 8.08 -19.60
C SER A 327 -23.70 7.53 -20.86
N VAL A 328 -23.64 8.36 -21.90
CA VAL A 328 -22.92 8.02 -23.13
C VAL A 328 -21.59 8.74 -23.09
N GLY A 329 -20.49 8.00 -23.02
CA GLY A 329 -19.15 8.55 -23.16
C GLY A 329 -18.88 9.12 -24.56
N ARG A 330 -17.85 9.93 -24.73
CA ARG A 330 -17.48 10.54 -26.02
C ARG A 330 -17.23 9.48 -27.10
N THR A 331 -16.77 8.30 -26.72
CA THR A 331 -16.51 7.16 -27.62
C THR A 331 -17.76 6.34 -27.93
N GLY A 332 -18.95 6.75 -27.44
CA GLY A 332 -20.20 6.00 -27.58
C GLY A 332 -20.36 4.85 -26.58
N VAL A 333 -19.44 4.67 -25.64
CA VAL A 333 -19.55 3.67 -24.57
C VAL A 333 -20.65 4.07 -23.61
N LEU A 334 -21.55 3.12 -23.32
CA LEU A 334 -22.59 3.28 -22.32
C LEU A 334 -22.06 2.94 -20.93
N THR A 335 -22.08 3.90 -20.01
CA THR A 335 -21.66 3.70 -18.62
C THR A 335 -22.87 3.80 -17.70
N PRO A 336 -23.33 2.68 -17.13
CA PRO A 336 -24.42 2.70 -16.16
C PRO A 336 -23.91 3.17 -14.79
N THR A 337 -24.75 3.99 -14.14
CA THR A 337 -24.52 4.57 -12.82
C THR A 337 -25.70 4.28 -11.92
N ALA A 338 -25.47 3.63 -10.79
CA ALA A 338 -26.48 3.47 -9.74
C ALA A 338 -26.76 4.82 -9.07
N VAL A 339 -28.03 5.15 -8.86
CA VAL A 339 -28.51 6.27 -8.06
C VAL A 339 -29.25 5.71 -6.87
N PHE A 340 -28.85 6.11 -5.65
CA PHE A 340 -29.38 5.56 -4.41
C PHE A 340 -29.55 6.64 -3.33
N ASP A 341 -30.22 6.28 -2.24
CA ASP A 341 -30.39 7.20 -1.11
C ASP A 341 -29.01 7.58 -0.56
N PRO A 342 -28.74 8.89 -0.31
CA PRO A 342 -27.43 9.35 0.12
C PRO A 342 -26.94 8.64 1.37
N VAL A 343 -25.71 8.15 1.35
CA VAL A 343 -25.00 7.55 2.48
C VAL A 343 -23.70 8.29 2.76
N PHE A 344 -23.32 8.39 4.01
CA PHE A 344 -22.02 8.95 4.39
C PHE A 344 -20.97 7.83 4.38
N LEU A 345 -19.99 7.96 3.49
CA LEU A 345 -18.99 6.94 3.22
C LEU A 345 -17.61 7.60 3.04
N ALA A 346 -16.63 7.16 3.82
CA ALA A 346 -15.26 7.69 3.81
C ALA A 346 -15.24 9.24 3.78
N GLY A 347 -15.88 9.87 4.77
CA GLY A 347 -15.86 11.31 4.97
C GLY A 347 -16.71 12.16 4.01
N THR A 348 -17.42 11.54 3.04
CA THR A 348 -18.25 12.26 2.07
C THR A 348 -19.64 11.66 1.94
N SER A 349 -20.63 12.50 1.54
CA SER A 349 -21.96 12.02 1.17
C SER A 349 -21.96 11.50 -0.26
N VAL A 350 -22.35 10.26 -0.45
CA VAL A 350 -22.38 9.57 -1.72
C VAL A 350 -23.80 9.16 -2.05
N SER A 351 -24.27 9.43 -3.27
CA SER A 351 -25.59 9.03 -3.77
C SER A 351 -25.54 8.38 -5.16
N ARG A 352 -24.35 8.19 -5.71
CA ARG A 352 -24.12 7.63 -7.05
C ARG A 352 -22.89 6.73 -7.03
N ALA A 353 -22.96 5.60 -7.73
CA ALA A 353 -21.81 4.69 -7.90
C ALA A 353 -21.78 4.12 -9.33
N SER A 354 -20.58 3.88 -9.84
CA SER A 354 -20.41 3.25 -11.14
C SER A 354 -20.83 1.78 -11.09
N LEU A 355 -21.63 1.35 -12.08
CA LEU A 355 -21.94 -0.06 -12.34
C LEU A 355 -21.06 -0.65 -13.44
N HIS A 356 -20.08 0.10 -13.94
CA HIS A 356 -19.12 -0.24 -14.97
C HIS A 356 -19.73 -0.63 -16.31
N ASN A 357 -20.50 -1.72 -16.39
CA ASN A 357 -21.12 -2.22 -17.61
C ASN A 357 -22.38 -3.07 -17.32
N GLU A 358 -23.09 -3.48 -18.38
CA GLU A 358 -24.32 -4.28 -18.27
C GLU A 358 -24.08 -5.67 -17.67
N ASP A 359 -22.89 -6.26 -17.89
CA ASP A 359 -22.57 -7.61 -17.38
C ASP A 359 -22.50 -7.62 -15.84
N ILE A 360 -22.01 -6.54 -15.23
CA ILE A 360 -22.02 -6.37 -13.77
C ILE A 360 -23.45 -6.27 -13.25
N ILE A 361 -24.33 -5.50 -13.90
CA ILE A 361 -25.74 -5.38 -13.50
C ILE A 361 -26.42 -6.75 -13.55
N ARG A 362 -26.17 -7.53 -14.59
CA ARG A 362 -26.71 -8.88 -14.77
C ARG A 362 -26.15 -9.87 -13.74
N SER A 363 -24.85 -9.81 -13.47
CA SER A 363 -24.21 -10.70 -12.50
C SER A 363 -24.70 -10.49 -11.07
N LEU A 364 -25.06 -9.26 -10.73
CA LEU A 364 -25.62 -8.88 -9.44
C LEU A 364 -27.15 -9.10 -9.36
N ASP A 365 -27.81 -9.45 -10.48
CA ASP A 365 -29.31 -9.48 -10.63
C ASP A 365 -29.96 -8.21 -10.06
N LEU A 366 -29.33 -7.05 -10.33
CA LEU A 366 -29.63 -5.78 -9.69
C LEU A 366 -30.97 -5.22 -10.16
N ARG A 367 -31.85 -4.84 -9.21
CA ARG A 367 -33.20 -4.29 -9.48
C ARG A 367 -33.42 -2.99 -8.71
N ILE A 368 -34.12 -2.08 -9.33
CA ILE A 368 -34.56 -0.83 -8.65
C ILE A 368 -35.41 -1.21 -7.44
N GLY A 369 -35.07 -0.66 -6.27
CA GLY A 369 -35.69 -0.95 -4.99
C GLY A 369 -34.89 -1.94 -4.13
N ASP A 370 -33.85 -2.57 -4.66
CA ASP A 370 -33.00 -3.46 -3.88
C ASP A 370 -32.22 -2.68 -2.80
N THR A 371 -31.98 -3.35 -1.68
CA THR A 371 -30.96 -2.92 -0.72
C THR A 371 -29.59 -3.33 -1.26
N ILE A 372 -28.75 -2.34 -1.50
CA ILE A 372 -27.41 -2.51 -2.06
C ILE A 372 -26.35 -2.14 -1.03
N GLN A 373 -25.20 -2.76 -1.14
CA GLN A 373 -24.01 -2.37 -0.40
C GLN A 373 -23.12 -1.49 -1.30
N VAL A 374 -22.78 -0.31 -0.81
CA VAL A 374 -21.93 0.66 -1.51
C VAL A 374 -20.61 0.79 -0.78
N ARG A 375 -19.52 0.76 -1.52
CA ARG A 375 -18.15 1.00 -1.05
C ARG A 375 -17.44 1.96 -1.99
N LYS A 376 -16.39 2.60 -1.52
CA LYS A 376 -15.48 3.37 -2.37
C LYS A 376 -14.28 2.51 -2.77
N ALA A 377 -13.93 2.55 -4.05
CA ALA A 377 -12.65 2.04 -4.52
C ALA A 377 -11.55 3.08 -4.18
N GLY A 378 -10.56 2.69 -3.36
CA GLY A 378 -9.49 3.59 -2.92
C GLY A 378 -10.00 4.84 -2.20
N ASP A 379 -11.04 4.71 -1.36
CA ASP A 379 -11.64 5.79 -0.55
C ASP A 379 -12.10 7.07 -1.31
N ILE A 380 -12.00 7.11 -2.63
CA ILE A 380 -12.29 8.30 -3.45
C ILE A 380 -13.51 8.11 -4.33
N ILE A 381 -13.62 6.99 -5.05
CA ILE A 381 -14.65 6.76 -6.07
C ILE A 381 -15.62 5.70 -5.58
N PRO A 382 -16.92 6.05 -5.47
CA PRO A 382 -17.95 5.09 -5.10
C PRO A 382 -18.28 4.11 -6.19
#